data_02ab0c11e99a6394405be6edeb25d062
#
_entry.id   02ab0c11e99a6394405be6edeb25d062
#
_cell.length_a   1.000
_cell.length_b   1.000
_cell.length_c   1.000
_cell.angle_alpha   90.00
_cell.angle_beta   90.00
_cell.angle_gamma   90.00
#
_symmetry.space_group_name_H-M   'P 1'
#
loop_
_entity.id
_entity.type
_entity.pdbx_description
1 polymer ?
#
loop_
_entity_poly.entity_id
_entity_poly.type
_entity_poly.pdbx_seq_one_letter_code
_entity_poly.pdbx_strand_id
1 'polypeptide(L)'
;MSSPVLIEIKSRYPQMNEAMRRIADYVISSESDIIYLKASDFAEKSGVSTASVSRFVKLLGYKNFNEFRLKMAVTEEKNVNEKPEEKDRLVYNGEAIGKSPYEVSKTIFSKSIRELEDTWNMMDFDILEPVANLIDRANRIVAIGVGRSKITTEALVSRLYRIGYYIVDFCDSHEIVNITSILKEGDLLIAVSNFGQSKSVVEGVKRAKRRGVTVVGITSVKDSPLAQYSDYVLFSAYDYASDKMGKLYEPSSENVAQLVLVDCL
;
A
#
# COMPACT_ATOMS: atom_id res chain seq x y z
N MET A 1 -9.48 13.61 4.91
CA MET A 1 -8.15 13.00 4.57
C MET A 1 -7.68 12.17 5.75
N SER A 2 -7.15 10.98 5.51
CA SER A 2 -6.56 10.18 6.60
C SER A 2 -5.31 10.87 7.15
N SER A 3 -5.06 10.75 8.45
CA SER A 3 -3.82 11.31 9.02
C SER A 3 -2.59 10.56 8.51
N PRO A 4 -1.42 11.21 8.36
CA PRO A 4 -0.18 10.52 8.00
C PRO A 4 0.13 9.33 8.92
N VAL A 5 -0.26 9.42 10.19
CA VAL A 5 -0.11 8.34 11.17
C VAL A 5 -1.01 7.15 10.82
N LEU A 6 -2.26 7.40 10.42
CA LEU A 6 -3.18 6.32 10.00
C LEU A 6 -2.70 5.63 8.73
N ILE A 7 -2.20 6.40 7.76
CA ILE A 7 -1.62 5.85 6.53
C ILE A 7 -0.45 4.91 6.86
N GLU A 8 0.45 5.35 7.74
CA GLU A 8 1.60 4.55 8.18
C GLU A 8 1.16 3.25 8.89
N ILE A 9 0.15 3.33 9.76
CA ILE A 9 -0.44 2.16 10.43
C ILE A 9 -1.01 1.19 9.39
N LYS A 10 -1.81 1.68 8.45
CA LYS A 10 -2.44 0.86 7.40
C LYS A 10 -1.41 0.15 6.53
N SER A 11 -0.35 0.85 6.11
CA SER A 11 0.70 0.28 5.26
C SER A 11 1.52 -0.83 5.92
N ARG A 12 1.56 -0.87 7.25
CA ARG A 12 2.28 -1.90 8.03
C ARG A 12 1.37 -2.97 8.64
N TYR A 13 0.05 -2.76 8.58
CA TYR A 13 -0.95 -3.62 9.21
C TYR A 13 -0.82 -5.11 8.87
N PRO A 14 -0.57 -5.53 7.61
CA PRO A 14 -0.46 -6.95 7.26
C PRO A 14 0.68 -7.68 7.97
N GLN A 15 1.72 -6.97 8.38
CA GLN A 15 2.91 -7.53 9.04
C GLN A 15 2.83 -7.49 10.56
N MET A 16 1.80 -6.84 11.11
CA MET A 16 1.62 -6.72 12.55
C MET A 16 1.19 -8.05 13.17
N ASN A 17 1.76 -8.34 14.34
CA ASN A 17 1.27 -9.44 15.19
C ASN A 17 -0.08 -9.07 15.82
N GLU A 18 -0.74 -10.03 16.46
CA GLU A 18 -2.08 -9.85 17.03
C GLU A 18 -2.19 -8.67 18.01
N ALA A 19 -1.22 -8.50 18.91
CA ALA A 19 -1.22 -7.39 19.86
C ALA A 19 -1.07 -6.02 19.15
N MET A 20 -0.23 -5.93 18.11
CA MET A 20 -0.07 -4.71 17.33
C MET A 20 -1.32 -4.40 16.49
N ARG A 21 -2.00 -5.42 15.97
CA ARG A 21 -3.27 -5.24 15.24
C ARG A 21 -4.36 -4.70 16.15
N ARG A 22 -4.49 -5.22 17.40
CA ARG A 22 -5.44 -4.66 18.37
C ARG A 22 -5.19 -3.18 18.65
N ILE A 23 -3.92 -2.77 18.77
CA ILE A 23 -3.56 -1.35 18.91
C ILE A 23 -3.95 -0.58 17.65
N ALA A 24 -3.61 -1.06 16.48
CA ALA A 24 -3.93 -0.44 15.20
C ALA A 24 -5.44 -0.26 15.03
N ASP A 25 -6.23 -1.30 15.30
CA ASP A 25 -7.69 -1.27 15.24
C ASP A 25 -8.28 -0.24 16.19
N TYR A 26 -7.74 -0.16 17.41
CA TYR A 26 -8.16 0.85 18.37
C TYR A 26 -7.83 2.27 17.91
N VAL A 27 -6.63 2.51 17.36
CA VAL A 27 -6.24 3.81 16.79
C VAL A 27 -7.17 4.22 15.64
N ILE A 28 -7.44 3.30 14.72
CA ILE A 28 -8.29 3.57 13.55
C ILE A 28 -9.74 3.87 13.95
N SER A 29 -10.24 3.23 15.01
CA SER A 29 -11.64 3.40 15.47
C SER A 29 -11.84 4.57 16.43
N SER A 30 -10.80 5.10 17.07
CA SER A 30 -10.90 6.05 18.19
C SER A 30 -9.85 7.17 18.10
N GLU A 31 -9.58 7.68 16.89
CA GLU A 31 -8.50 8.64 16.60
C GLU A 31 -8.54 9.87 17.53
N SER A 32 -9.72 10.47 17.75
CA SER A 32 -9.90 11.67 18.57
C SER A 32 -9.64 11.47 20.06
N ASP A 33 -9.88 10.26 20.59
CA ASP A 33 -9.75 10.01 22.01
C ASP A 33 -8.29 9.82 22.46
N ILE A 34 -7.43 9.38 21.53
CA ILE A 34 -6.05 8.98 21.82
C ILE A 34 -5.20 10.14 22.30
N ILE A 35 -5.46 11.33 21.80
CA ILE A 35 -4.69 12.54 22.14
C ILE A 35 -4.77 12.89 23.64
N TYR A 36 -5.81 12.44 24.33
CA TYR A 36 -6.02 12.68 25.76
C TYR A 36 -5.56 11.54 26.66
N LEU A 37 -5.19 10.37 26.11
CA LEU A 37 -4.86 9.19 26.88
C LEU A 37 -3.39 9.17 27.35
N LYS A 38 -3.17 8.57 28.53
CA LYS A 38 -1.83 8.13 28.94
C LYS A 38 -1.52 6.77 28.32
N ALA A 39 -0.24 6.41 28.25
CA ALA A 39 0.18 5.12 27.68
C ALA A 39 -0.43 3.90 28.40
N SER A 40 -0.66 3.99 29.72
CA SER A 40 -1.36 2.95 30.52
C SER A 40 -2.80 2.76 30.08
N ASP A 41 -3.54 3.86 29.95
CA ASP A 41 -4.96 3.87 29.65
C ASP A 41 -5.19 3.44 28.18
N PHE A 42 -4.28 3.85 27.30
CA PHE A 42 -4.26 3.40 25.90
C PHE A 42 -3.99 1.90 25.79
N ALA A 43 -3.06 1.36 26.57
CA ALA A 43 -2.77 -0.07 26.61
C ALA A 43 -3.99 -0.87 27.12
N GLU A 44 -4.65 -0.40 28.18
CA GLU A 44 -5.86 -1.00 28.72
C GLU A 44 -7.00 -1.02 27.71
N LYS A 45 -7.30 0.13 27.08
CA LYS A 45 -8.37 0.28 26.07
C LYS A 45 -8.13 -0.55 24.82
N SER A 46 -6.88 -0.72 24.40
CA SER A 46 -6.52 -1.58 23.28
C SER A 46 -6.32 -3.05 23.66
N GLY A 47 -6.49 -3.42 24.94
CA GLY A 47 -6.41 -4.80 25.43
C GLY A 47 -5.01 -5.40 25.32
N VAL A 48 -3.95 -4.58 25.52
CA VAL A 48 -2.55 -5.00 25.39
C VAL A 48 -1.69 -4.49 26.57
N SER A 49 -0.44 -4.96 26.66
CA SER A 49 0.51 -4.42 27.62
C SER A 49 1.12 -3.09 27.17
N THR A 50 1.58 -2.25 28.12
CA THR A 50 2.33 -1.01 27.82
C THR A 50 3.63 -1.29 27.06
N ALA A 51 4.23 -2.46 27.26
CA ALA A 51 5.38 -2.90 26.47
C ALA A 51 5.02 -3.13 24.99
N SER A 52 3.81 -3.61 24.70
CA SER A 52 3.31 -3.76 23.33
C SER A 52 3.05 -2.40 22.68
N VAL A 53 2.49 -1.44 23.44
CA VAL A 53 2.32 -0.04 22.99
C VAL A 53 3.68 0.57 22.64
N SER A 54 4.69 0.41 23.52
CA SER A 54 6.05 0.91 23.26
C SER A 54 6.66 0.34 21.97
N ARG A 55 6.47 -0.95 21.72
CA ARG A 55 6.94 -1.61 20.49
C ARG A 55 6.19 -1.12 19.26
N PHE A 56 4.87 -0.94 19.37
CA PHE A 56 4.03 -0.44 18.29
C PHE A 56 4.45 0.98 17.86
N VAL A 57 4.62 1.92 18.79
CA VAL A 57 5.02 3.29 18.45
C VAL A 57 6.43 3.36 17.86
N LYS A 58 7.34 2.48 18.32
CA LYS A 58 8.68 2.36 17.72
C LYS A 58 8.65 1.77 16.32
N LEU A 59 7.78 0.80 16.04
CA LEU A 59 7.55 0.26 14.70
C LEU A 59 7.13 1.36 13.72
N LEU A 60 6.32 2.32 14.18
CA LEU A 60 5.89 3.47 13.39
C LEU A 60 6.94 4.61 13.33
N GLY A 61 8.14 4.40 13.89
CA GLY A 61 9.23 5.37 13.85
C GLY A 61 9.20 6.45 14.93
N TYR A 62 8.32 6.37 15.93
CA TYR A 62 8.26 7.31 17.04
C TYR A 62 9.12 6.88 18.22
N LYS A 63 9.77 7.83 18.87
CA LYS A 63 10.64 7.57 20.06
C LYS A 63 9.87 7.01 21.24
N ASN A 64 8.65 7.48 21.46
CA ASN A 64 7.78 7.09 22.57
C ASN A 64 6.30 7.42 22.27
N PHE A 65 5.41 6.98 23.15
CA PHE A 65 3.96 7.21 23.04
C PHE A 65 3.58 8.70 23.03
N ASN A 66 4.30 9.56 23.75
CA ASN A 66 4.03 11.00 23.75
C ASN A 66 4.26 11.64 22.38
N GLU A 67 5.34 11.29 21.70
CA GLU A 67 5.62 11.76 20.33
C GLU A 67 4.56 11.29 19.34
N PHE A 68 4.18 10.01 19.41
CA PHE A 68 3.08 9.45 18.64
C PHE A 68 1.78 10.22 18.87
N ARG A 69 1.38 10.44 20.12
CA ARG A 69 0.19 11.18 20.52
C ARG A 69 0.19 12.62 20.01
N LEU A 70 1.31 13.32 20.11
CA LEU A 70 1.46 14.69 19.58
C LEU A 70 1.29 14.75 18.06
N LYS A 71 1.80 13.74 17.33
CA LYS A 71 1.61 13.67 15.88
C LYS A 71 0.15 13.40 15.52
N MET A 72 -0.58 12.61 16.30
CA MET A 72 -2.02 12.45 16.15
C MET A 72 -2.75 13.79 16.36
N ALA A 73 -2.42 14.54 17.41
CA ALA A 73 -3.05 15.82 17.72
C ALA A 73 -2.86 16.90 16.63
N VAL A 74 -1.65 17.02 16.07
CA VAL A 74 -1.35 18.00 14.99
C VAL A 74 -2.20 17.75 13.74
N THR A 75 -2.62 16.52 13.53
CA THR A 75 -3.42 16.13 12.37
C THR A 75 -4.89 16.49 12.57
N GLU A 76 -5.40 16.45 13.80
CA GLU A 76 -6.78 16.86 14.11
C GLU A 76 -7.02 18.38 13.86
N GLU A 77 -6.07 19.25 14.16
CA GLU A 77 -6.23 20.69 13.93
C GLU A 77 -6.43 21.05 12.44
N LYS A 78 -5.94 20.22 11.52
CA LYS A 78 -6.19 20.37 10.09
C LYS A 78 -7.55 19.85 9.62
N ASN A 79 -8.17 18.96 10.39
CA ASN A 79 -9.44 18.30 10.05
C ASN A 79 -10.68 18.91 10.73
N VAL A 80 -10.53 19.96 11.54
CA VAL A 80 -11.63 20.56 12.32
C VAL A 80 -12.76 21.18 11.46
N ASN A 81 -12.56 21.34 10.15
CA ASN A 81 -13.58 21.90 9.26
C ASN A 81 -14.43 20.87 8.48
N GLU A 82 -14.13 19.58 8.58
CA GLU A 82 -14.95 18.53 7.98
C GLU A 82 -15.10 17.38 8.97
N LYS A 83 -16.15 17.42 9.78
CA LYS A 83 -16.63 16.20 10.46
C LYS A 83 -17.24 15.30 9.38
N PRO A 84 -16.63 14.16 9.01
CA PRO A 84 -17.36 13.13 8.27
C PRO A 84 -18.50 12.67 9.19
N GLU A 85 -19.72 12.73 8.71
CA GLU A 85 -20.84 12.12 9.45
C GLU A 85 -20.46 10.67 9.74
N GLU A 86 -20.74 10.19 10.94
CA GLU A 86 -20.48 8.83 11.45
C GLU A 86 -21.01 7.72 10.52
N LYS A 87 -21.90 8.07 9.59
CA LYS A 87 -22.47 7.24 8.52
C LYS A 87 -21.49 6.90 7.38
N ASP A 88 -20.42 7.66 7.17
CA ASP A 88 -19.47 7.42 6.08
C ASP A 88 -18.39 6.39 6.43
N ARG A 89 -18.37 5.88 7.66
CA ARG A 89 -17.54 4.74 8.11
C ARG A 89 -18.07 3.36 7.69
N LEU A 90 -19.03 3.30 6.77
CA LEU A 90 -19.50 2.02 6.22
C LEU A 90 -18.44 1.43 5.30
N VAL A 91 -17.52 0.76 5.94
CA VAL A 91 -16.47 -0.04 5.33
C VAL A 91 -17.10 -1.22 4.61
N TYR A 92 -16.59 -1.54 3.44
CA TYR A 92 -16.93 -2.72 2.66
C TYR A 92 -16.43 -3.98 3.39
N ASN A 93 -17.19 -4.46 4.35
CA ASN A 93 -16.91 -5.64 5.18
C ASN A 93 -17.68 -6.89 4.72
N GLY A 94 -17.98 -7.04 3.45
CA GLY A 94 -18.86 -8.12 2.96
C GLY A 94 -20.34 -7.88 3.28
N GLU A 95 -20.70 -6.76 3.87
CA GLU A 95 -22.07 -6.36 4.20
C GLU A 95 -22.85 -5.76 3.02
N ALA A 96 -22.42 -6.01 1.78
CA ALA A 96 -23.23 -5.67 0.60
C ALA A 96 -24.52 -6.48 0.52
N ILE A 97 -24.63 -7.56 1.29
CA ILE A 97 -25.82 -8.38 1.37
C ILE A 97 -26.93 -7.57 2.02
N GLY A 98 -27.97 -7.24 1.25
CA GLY A 98 -29.14 -6.49 1.71
C GLY A 98 -29.08 -4.96 1.51
N LYS A 99 -27.97 -4.40 0.97
CA LYS A 99 -27.88 -2.98 0.62
C LYS A 99 -28.38 -2.71 -0.79
N SER A 100 -28.92 -1.51 -1.00
CA SER A 100 -29.32 -1.05 -2.33
C SER A 100 -28.07 -0.85 -3.23
N PRO A 101 -28.22 -0.95 -4.57
CA PRO A 101 -27.12 -0.65 -5.51
C PRO A 101 -26.52 0.74 -5.31
N TYR A 102 -27.32 1.72 -4.89
CA TYR A 102 -26.86 3.07 -4.58
C TYR A 102 -25.91 3.09 -3.38
N GLU A 103 -26.26 2.42 -2.28
CA GLU A 103 -25.41 2.36 -1.08
C GLU A 103 -24.09 1.63 -1.35
N VAL A 104 -24.14 0.54 -2.14
CA VAL A 104 -22.94 -0.17 -2.58
C VAL A 104 -22.06 0.74 -3.42
N SER A 105 -22.62 1.43 -4.41
CA SER A 105 -21.88 2.36 -5.26
C SER A 105 -21.25 3.49 -4.44
N LYS A 106 -22.02 4.12 -3.54
CA LYS A 106 -21.51 5.18 -2.65
C LYS A 106 -20.30 4.67 -1.85
N THR A 107 -20.37 3.46 -1.30
CA THR A 107 -19.28 2.87 -0.52
C THR A 107 -18.02 2.66 -1.37
N ILE A 108 -18.18 2.10 -2.58
CA ILE A 108 -17.04 1.86 -3.49
C ILE A 108 -16.36 3.17 -3.89
N PHE A 109 -17.13 4.17 -4.30
CA PHE A 109 -16.60 5.48 -4.68
C PHE A 109 -15.88 6.16 -3.51
N SER A 110 -16.51 6.22 -2.33
CA SER A 110 -15.91 6.85 -1.14
C SER A 110 -14.60 6.15 -0.74
N LYS A 111 -14.55 4.82 -0.83
CA LYS A 111 -13.34 4.05 -0.54
C LYS A 111 -12.24 4.35 -1.57
N SER A 112 -12.55 4.32 -2.86
CA SER A 112 -11.59 4.60 -3.93
C SER A 112 -11.03 6.02 -3.85
N ILE A 113 -11.87 7.02 -3.58
CA ILE A 113 -11.42 8.41 -3.39
C ILE A 113 -10.44 8.50 -2.21
N ARG A 114 -10.77 7.87 -1.08
CA ARG A 114 -9.89 7.87 0.10
C ARG A 114 -8.54 7.20 -0.20
N GLU A 115 -8.54 6.06 -0.87
CA GLU A 115 -7.30 5.37 -1.24
C GLU A 115 -6.44 6.18 -2.22
N LEU A 116 -7.05 6.94 -3.12
CA LEU A 116 -6.34 7.88 -3.99
C LEU A 116 -5.72 9.02 -3.19
N GLU A 117 -6.46 9.63 -2.28
CA GLU A 117 -5.95 10.70 -1.40
C GLU A 117 -4.82 10.20 -0.50
N ASP A 118 -4.99 9.01 0.09
CA ASP A 118 -3.97 8.38 0.93
C ASP A 118 -2.72 8.04 0.09
N THR A 119 -2.89 7.56 -1.15
CA THR A 119 -1.78 7.29 -2.08
C THR A 119 -1.01 8.58 -2.40
N TRP A 120 -1.71 9.67 -2.72
CA TRP A 120 -1.11 10.98 -2.94
C TRP A 120 -0.27 11.43 -1.74
N ASN A 121 -0.80 11.27 -0.52
CA ASN A 121 -0.11 11.67 0.72
C ASN A 121 1.09 10.78 1.08
N MET A 122 1.13 9.53 0.58
CA MET A 122 2.26 8.60 0.77
C MET A 122 3.35 8.74 -0.28
N MET A 123 3.02 9.34 -1.41
CA MET A 123 3.87 9.34 -2.60
C MET A 123 5.15 10.15 -2.35
N ASP A 124 6.26 9.53 -2.65
CA ASP A 124 7.54 10.21 -2.79
C ASP A 124 7.66 10.69 -4.24
N PHE A 125 7.43 11.98 -4.45
CA PHE A 125 7.48 12.57 -5.79
C PHE A 125 8.90 12.65 -6.36
N ASP A 126 9.92 12.62 -5.50
CA ASP A 126 11.32 12.74 -5.92
C ASP A 126 11.82 11.49 -6.67
N ILE A 127 11.09 10.36 -6.55
CA ILE A 127 11.44 9.13 -7.29
C ILE A 127 10.86 9.07 -8.71
N LEU A 128 9.89 9.91 -9.05
CA LEU A 128 9.22 9.85 -10.37
C LEU A 128 10.19 10.15 -11.50
N GLU A 129 10.96 11.22 -11.41
CA GLU A 129 11.93 11.57 -12.43
C GLU A 129 13.04 10.50 -12.61
N PRO A 130 13.67 9.97 -11.54
CA PRO A 130 14.55 8.82 -11.64
C PRO A 130 13.91 7.60 -12.32
N VAL A 131 12.67 7.25 -11.98
CA VAL A 131 11.98 6.10 -12.57
C VAL A 131 11.66 6.34 -14.05
N ALA A 132 11.18 7.53 -14.40
CA ALA A 132 10.96 7.92 -15.81
C ALA A 132 12.25 7.85 -16.64
N ASN A 133 13.37 8.32 -16.09
CA ASN A 133 14.69 8.23 -16.72
C ASN A 133 15.16 6.77 -16.89
N LEU A 134 14.80 5.86 -15.98
CA LEU A 134 15.09 4.43 -16.12
C LEU A 134 14.27 3.82 -17.25
N ILE A 135 13.00 4.18 -17.38
CA ILE A 135 12.14 3.75 -18.49
C ILE A 135 12.73 4.19 -19.82
N ASP A 136 13.14 5.47 -19.92
CA ASP A 136 13.70 6.05 -21.13
C ASP A 136 15.01 5.38 -21.60
N ARG A 137 15.85 4.96 -20.64
CA ARG A 137 17.21 4.43 -20.94
C ARG A 137 17.29 2.92 -20.95
N ALA A 138 16.24 2.20 -20.59
CA ALA A 138 16.28 0.76 -20.47
C ALA A 138 16.45 0.08 -21.84
N ASN A 139 17.32 -0.92 -21.92
CA ASN A 139 17.46 -1.76 -23.11
C ASN A 139 16.17 -2.60 -23.35
N ARG A 140 15.59 -3.08 -22.28
CA ARG A 140 14.32 -3.81 -22.26
C ARG A 140 13.54 -3.41 -21.02
N ILE A 141 12.23 -3.28 -21.13
CA ILE A 141 11.32 -3.05 -20.02
C ILE A 141 10.45 -4.29 -19.88
N VAL A 142 10.45 -4.88 -18.69
CA VAL A 142 9.63 -6.06 -18.38
C VAL A 142 8.79 -5.75 -17.15
N ALA A 143 7.49 -6.00 -17.22
CA ALA A 143 6.58 -5.96 -16.10
C ALA A 143 6.27 -7.39 -15.62
N ILE A 144 6.21 -7.61 -14.31
CA ILE A 144 5.76 -8.88 -13.72
C ILE A 144 4.72 -8.67 -12.63
N GLY A 145 3.69 -9.53 -12.62
CA GLY A 145 2.65 -9.50 -11.59
C GLY A 145 1.71 -10.66 -11.74
N VAL A 146 1.26 -11.26 -10.65
CA VAL A 146 0.36 -12.42 -10.68
C VAL A 146 -1.03 -12.07 -10.15
N GLY A 147 -2.05 -12.82 -10.57
CA GLY A 147 -3.43 -12.62 -10.15
C GLY A 147 -3.94 -11.24 -10.57
N ARG A 148 -4.48 -10.49 -9.63
CA ARG A 148 -5.03 -9.13 -9.89
C ARG A 148 -3.98 -8.09 -10.26
N SER A 149 -2.73 -8.28 -9.85
CA SER A 149 -1.63 -7.39 -10.25
C SER A 149 -1.42 -7.37 -11.76
N LYS A 150 -1.95 -8.37 -12.50
CA LYS A 150 -2.01 -8.37 -13.95
C LYS A 150 -2.70 -7.12 -14.54
N ILE A 151 -3.75 -6.62 -13.89
CA ILE A 151 -4.45 -5.40 -14.33
C ILE A 151 -3.47 -4.21 -14.40
N THR A 152 -2.60 -4.10 -13.42
CA THR A 152 -1.60 -3.03 -13.36
C THR A 152 -0.46 -3.23 -14.36
N THR A 153 0.01 -4.48 -14.56
CA THR A 153 1.05 -4.77 -15.57
C THR A 153 0.53 -4.56 -17.00
N GLU A 154 -0.70 -4.98 -17.30
CA GLU A 154 -1.35 -4.70 -18.59
C GLU A 154 -1.55 -3.20 -18.83
N ALA A 155 -1.87 -2.45 -17.77
CA ALA A 155 -1.95 -0.99 -17.85
C ALA A 155 -0.60 -0.36 -18.18
N LEU A 156 0.50 -0.79 -17.53
CA LEU A 156 1.87 -0.35 -17.85
C LEU A 156 2.18 -0.60 -19.33
N VAL A 157 1.93 -1.83 -19.82
CA VAL A 157 2.14 -2.18 -21.23
C VAL A 157 1.34 -1.25 -22.14
N SER A 158 0.03 -1.12 -21.89
CA SER A 158 -0.85 -0.30 -22.72
C SER A 158 -0.41 1.16 -22.81
N ARG A 159 0.03 1.76 -21.71
CA ARG A 159 0.37 3.19 -21.62
C ARG A 159 1.74 3.47 -22.22
N LEU A 160 2.76 2.74 -21.81
CA LEU A 160 4.12 2.93 -22.30
C LEU A 160 4.26 2.58 -23.78
N TYR A 161 3.57 1.54 -24.25
CA TYR A 161 3.55 1.20 -25.70
C TYR A 161 2.99 2.34 -26.56
N ARG A 162 1.94 3.02 -26.10
CA ARG A 162 1.32 4.14 -26.83
C ARG A 162 2.24 5.34 -27.00
N ILE A 163 3.20 5.52 -26.13
CA ILE A 163 4.20 6.60 -26.21
C ILE A 163 5.55 6.13 -26.76
N GLY A 164 5.61 4.92 -27.30
CA GLY A 164 6.74 4.41 -28.09
C GLY A 164 7.73 3.49 -27.37
N TYR A 165 7.49 3.13 -26.12
CA TYR A 165 8.34 2.18 -25.42
C TYR A 165 7.94 0.74 -25.68
N TYR A 166 8.92 -0.12 -25.91
CA TYR A 166 8.68 -1.55 -26.02
C TYR A 166 8.75 -2.20 -24.64
N ILE A 167 7.62 -2.59 -24.14
CA ILE A 167 7.43 -3.25 -22.84
C ILE A 167 6.60 -4.52 -23.02
N VAL A 168 6.92 -5.55 -22.26
CA VAL A 168 6.18 -6.82 -22.19
C VAL A 168 5.87 -7.17 -20.75
N ASP A 169 4.75 -7.83 -20.51
CA ASP A 169 4.40 -8.31 -19.18
C ASP A 169 4.31 -9.83 -19.12
N PHE A 170 4.60 -10.37 -17.94
CA PHE A 170 4.52 -11.79 -17.62
C PHE A 170 3.76 -11.97 -16.30
N CYS A 171 2.69 -12.74 -16.35
CA CYS A 171 1.76 -12.92 -15.25
C CYS A 171 1.63 -14.39 -14.81
N ASP A 172 2.31 -15.29 -15.49
CA ASP A 172 2.44 -16.70 -15.10
C ASP A 172 3.74 -16.95 -14.32
N SER A 173 3.67 -17.79 -13.30
CA SER A 173 4.81 -18.07 -12.42
C SER A 173 6.01 -18.70 -13.14
N HIS A 174 5.79 -19.54 -14.15
CA HIS A 174 6.85 -20.18 -14.93
C HIS A 174 7.48 -19.17 -15.91
N GLU A 175 6.66 -18.34 -16.54
CA GLU A 175 7.14 -17.29 -17.44
C GLU A 175 7.98 -16.26 -16.68
N ILE A 176 7.58 -15.88 -15.45
CA ILE A 176 8.37 -15.00 -14.58
C ILE A 176 9.74 -15.61 -14.28
N VAL A 177 9.82 -16.93 -14.02
CA VAL A 177 11.10 -17.61 -13.84
C VAL A 177 11.97 -17.50 -15.09
N ASN A 178 11.40 -17.77 -16.26
CA ASN A 178 12.11 -17.75 -17.53
C ASN A 178 12.64 -16.36 -17.85
N ILE A 179 11.75 -15.34 -17.88
CA ILE A 179 12.15 -13.98 -18.27
C ILE A 179 13.20 -13.40 -17.29
N THR A 180 13.01 -13.55 -15.98
CA THR A 180 13.95 -13.01 -14.98
C THR A 180 15.30 -13.72 -14.98
N SER A 181 15.39 -14.91 -15.60
CA SER A 181 16.65 -15.65 -15.79
C SER A 181 17.49 -15.13 -16.97
N ILE A 182 16.91 -14.37 -17.90
CA ILE A 182 17.60 -13.85 -19.10
C ILE A 182 17.76 -12.32 -19.09
N LEU A 183 17.16 -11.60 -18.13
CA LEU A 183 17.40 -10.19 -17.91
C LEU A 183 18.87 -9.95 -17.49
N LYS A 184 19.41 -8.77 -17.79
CA LYS A 184 20.77 -8.38 -17.50
C LYS A 184 20.86 -6.90 -17.15
N GLU A 185 22.02 -6.45 -16.74
CA GLU A 185 22.34 -5.04 -16.50
C GLU A 185 21.92 -4.17 -17.70
N GLY A 186 21.29 -3.03 -17.44
CA GLY A 186 20.70 -2.13 -18.43
C GLY A 186 19.25 -2.47 -18.80
N ASP A 187 18.72 -3.61 -18.35
CA ASP A 187 17.27 -3.90 -18.43
C ASP A 187 16.54 -3.34 -17.19
N LEU A 188 15.26 -3.03 -17.33
CA LEU A 188 14.38 -2.58 -16.25
C LEU A 188 13.29 -3.61 -15.96
N LEU A 189 13.16 -3.99 -14.70
CA LEU A 189 12.08 -4.84 -14.22
C LEU A 189 11.10 -4.01 -13.36
N ILE A 190 9.83 -3.95 -13.77
CA ILE A 190 8.74 -3.36 -12.98
C ILE A 190 7.94 -4.51 -12.36
N ALA A 191 7.96 -4.64 -11.06
CA ALA A 191 7.33 -5.74 -10.34
C ALA A 191 6.14 -5.28 -9.53
N VAL A 192 4.97 -5.89 -9.73
CA VAL A 192 3.71 -5.50 -9.09
C VAL A 192 3.23 -6.60 -8.15
N SER A 193 3.05 -6.26 -6.88
CA SER A 193 2.42 -7.14 -5.90
C SER A 193 1.82 -6.31 -4.78
N ASN A 194 0.50 -6.28 -4.64
CA ASN A 194 -0.17 -5.43 -3.67
C ASN A 194 0.37 -5.66 -2.25
N PHE A 195 0.37 -6.90 -1.77
CA PHE A 195 0.96 -7.25 -0.47
C PHE A 195 2.49 -7.37 -0.48
N GLY A 196 3.11 -7.30 -1.66
CA GLY A 196 4.56 -7.45 -1.83
C GLY A 196 5.11 -8.82 -1.42
N GLN A 197 4.26 -9.86 -1.34
CA GLN A 197 4.58 -11.19 -0.82
C GLN A 197 4.39 -12.32 -1.84
N SER A 198 3.93 -12.03 -3.07
CA SER A 198 3.74 -13.05 -4.10
C SER A 198 5.05 -13.76 -4.39
N LYS A 199 5.11 -15.05 -4.05
CA LYS A 199 6.37 -15.85 -4.08
C LYS A 199 7.07 -15.78 -5.43
N SER A 200 6.34 -15.98 -6.53
CA SER A 200 6.90 -15.95 -7.90
C SER A 200 7.46 -14.58 -8.25
N VAL A 201 6.77 -13.48 -7.87
CA VAL A 201 7.22 -12.11 -8.10
C VAL A 201 8.47 -11.81 -7.29
N VAL A 202 8.47 -12.10 -5.98
CA VAL A 202 9.62 -11.85 -5.10
C VAL A 202 10.85 -12.64 -5.53
N GLU A 203 10.71 -13.93 -5.86
CA GLU A 203 11.82 -14.74 -6.35
C GLU A 203 12.31 -14.29 -7.75
N GLY A 204 11.39 -13.81 -8.60
CA GLY A 204 11.75 -13.17 -9.87
C GLY A 204 12.60 -11.91 -9.66
N VAL A 205 12.17 -11.03 -8.75
CA VAL A 205 12.93 -9.82 -8.38
C VAL A 205 14.31 -10.17 -7.84
N LYS A 206 14.41 -11.09 -6.87
CA LYS A 206 15.72 -11.54 -6.34
C LYS A 206 16.65 -12.08 -7.43
N ARG A 207 16.09 -12.81 -8.41
CA ARG A 207 16.86 -13.34 -9.54
C ARG A 207 17.38 -12.24 -10.43
N ALA A 208 16.52 -11.27 -10.78
CA ALA A 208 16.87 -10.11 -11.58
C ALA A 208 17.94 -9.26 -10.87
N LYS A 209 17.80 -9.00 -9.57
CA LYS A 209 18.80 -8.27 -8.76
C LYS A 209 20.18 -8.93 -8.78
N ARG A 210 20.27 -10.28 -8.65
CA ARG A 210 21.55 -11.00 -8.74
C ARG A 210 22.24 -10.86 -10.10
N ARG A 211 21.50 -10.40 -11.13
CA ARG A 211 21.99 -10.18 -12.50
C ARG A 211 22.24 -8.70 -12.82
N GLY A 212 22.20 -7.83 -11.81
CA GLY A 212 22.43 -6.39 -11.96
C GLY A 212 21.26 -5.61 -12.58
N VAL A 213 20.06 -6.21 -12.65
CA VAL A 213 18.86 -5.55 -13.19
C VAL A 213 18.35 -4.52 -12.19
N THR A 214 17.99 -3.33 -12.68
CA THR A 214 17.30 -2.33 -11.88
C THR A 214 15.82 -2.71 -11.72
N VAL A 215 15.31 -2.61 -10.50
CA VAL A 215 13.94 -3.03 -10.15
C VAL A 215 13.15 -1.86 -9.58
N VAL A 216 11.96 -1.64 -10.17
CA VAL A 216 10.91 -0.76 -9.63
C VAL A 216 9.80 -1.64 -9.08
N GLY A 217 9.48 -1.51 -7.81
CA GLY A 217 8.37 -2.22 -7.15
C GLY A 217 7.12 -1.35 -7.05
N ILE A 218 5.94 -1.93 -7.28
CA ILE A 218 4.63 -1.32 -6.98
C ILE A 218 3.96 -2.19 -5.93
N THR A 219 3.74 -1.64 -4.73
CA THR A 219 3.17 -2.38 -3.60
C THR A 219 2.47 -1.43 -2.61
N SER A 220 1.60 -1.99 -1.77
CA SER A 220 0.94 -1.21 -0.70
C SER A 220 1.57 -1.44 0.69
N VAL A 221 2.60 -2.29 0.79
CA VAL A 221 3.20 -2.66 2.08
C VAL A 221 4.67 -2.29 2.12
N LYS A 222 5.01 -1.28 2.94
CA LYS A 222 6.36 -0.69 3.03
C LYS A 222 7.45 -1.69 3.40
N ASP A 223 7.18 -2.59 4.34
CA ASP A 223 8.17 -3.56 4.82
C ASP A 223 8.04 -4.92 4.12
N SER A 224 7.41 -4.95 2.93
CA SER A 224 7.23 -6.17 2.17
C SER A 224 8.54 -6.67 1.54
N PRO A 225 8.67 -7.99 1.29
CA PRO A 225 9.80 -8.51 0.55
C PRO A 225 10.01 -7.84 -0.81
N LEU A 226 8.94 -7.49 -1.54
CA LEU A 226 9.06 -6.76 -2.80
C LEU A 226 9.72 -5.40 -2.59
N ALA A 227 9.25 -4.62 -1.60
CA ALA A 227 9.84 -3.30 -1.32
C ALA A 227 11.33 -3.40 -0.92
N GLN A 228 11.70 -4.41 -0.11
CA GLN A 228 13.08 -4.60 0.34
C GLN A 228 14.07 -4.95 -0.78
N TYR A 229 13.61 -5.62 -1.84
CA TYR A 229 14.46 -6.01 -2.98
C TYR A 229 14.40 -5.07 -4.17
N SER A 230 13.52 -4.06 -4.15
CA SER A 230 13.41 -3.05 -5.20
C SER A 230 14.38 -1.89 -4.98
N ASP A 231 14.87 -1.29 -6.06
CA ASP A 231 15.72 -0.09 -6.02
C ASP A 231 14.85 1.17 -5.81
N TYR A 232 13.67 1.16 -6.41
CA TYR A 232 12.65 2.20 -6.27
C TYR A 232 11.31 1.56 -5.95
N VAL A 233 10.50 2.19 -5.13
CA VAL A 233 9.18 1.65 -4.76
C VAL A 233 8.12 2.73 -4.87
N LEU A 234 7.12 2.47 -5.69
CA LEU A 234 5.89 3.25 -5.77
C LEU A 234 4.87 2.62 -4.82
N PHE A 235 4.46 3.37 -3.82
CA PHE A 235 3.50 2.90 -2.84
C PHE A 235 2.08 3.35 -3.20
N SER A 236 1.15 2.38 -3.29
CA SER A 236 -0.29 2.63 -3.30
C SER A 236 -0.86 2.42 -1.91
N ALA A 237 -1.73 3.31 -1.45
CA ALA A 237 -2.44 3.09 -0.19
C ALA A 237 -3.47 1.97 -0.34
N TYR A 238 -3.64 1.19 0.73
CA TYR A 238 -4.67 0.20 0.85
C TYR A 238 -5.11 0.03 2.31
N ASP A 239 -6.40 -0.04 2.57
CA ASP A 239 -6.94 -0.14 3.91
C ASP A 239 -7.13 -1.59 4.36
N TYR A 240 -6.05 -2.23 4.79
CA TYR A 240 -6.05 -3.61 5.30
C TYR A 240 -6.84 -3.79 6.59
N ALA A 241 -6.95 -2.75 7.42
CA ALA A 241 -7.65 -2.84 8.70
C ALA A 241 -9.17 -2.91 8.53
N SER A 242 -9.68 -2.39 7.42
CA SER A 242 -11.09 -2.45 7.11
C SER A 242 -11.51 -3.75 6.41
N ASP A 243 -10.55 -4.57 5.98
CA ASP A 243 -10.81 -5.83 5.29
C ASP A 243 -10.93 -7.00 6.29
N LYS A 244 -12.13 -7.15 6.87
CA LYS A 244 -12.42 -8.23 7.82
C LYS A 244 -12.72 -9.58 7.17
N MET A 245 -12.87 -9.64 5.84
CA MET A 245 -13.24 -10.86 5.11
C MET A 245 -12.09 -11.84 4.90
N GLY A 246 -10.87 -11.50 5.34
CA GLY A 246 -9.72 -12.38 5.25
C GLY A 246 -9.16 -12.52 3.83
N LYS A 247 -8.15 -13.37 3.70
CA LYS A 247 -7.25 -13.52 2.52
C LYS A 247 -7.92 -13.94 1.20
N LEU A 248 -9.23 -14.13 1.16
CA LEU A 248 -9.95 -14.68 0.00
C LEU A 248 -10.62 -13.62 -0.88
N TYR A 249 -10.79 -12.41 -0.39
CA TYR A 249 -11.45 -11.34 -1.14
C TYR A 249 -10.61 -10.07 -1.14
N GLU A 250 -10.01 -9.78 -2.27
CA GLU A 250 -9.30 -8.53 -2.50
C GLU A 250 -10.28 -7.52 -3.13
N PRO A 251 -10.59 -6.39 -2.47
CA PRO A 251 -11.46 -5.37 -3.04
C PRO A 251 -10.85 -4.76 -4.30
N SER A 252 -11.69 -4.27 -5.21
CA SER A 252 -11.26 -3.73 -6.51
C SER A 252 -10.56 -2.37 -6.42
N SER A 253 -10.66 -1.67 -5.30
CA SER A 253 -10.15 -0.30 -5.12
C SER A 253 -8.62 -0.19 -5.21
N GLU A 254 -7.86 -1.21 -4.79
CA GLU A 254 -6.39 -1.20 -4.87
C GLU A 254 -5.86 -0.94 -6.29
N ASN A 255 -6.52 -1.51 -7.31
CA ASN A 255 -6.13 -1.31 -8.69
C ASN A 255 -6.34 0.13 -9.15
N VAL A 256 -7.34 0.85 -8.62
CA VAL A 256 -7.58 2.26 -8.98
C VAL A 256 -6.37 3.12 -8.62
N ALA A 257 -5.84 2.99 -7.40
CA ALA A 257 -4.66 3.72 -6.96
C ALA A 257 -3.41 3.33 -7.76
N GLN A 258 -3.21 2.03 -8.02
CA GLN A 258 -2.09 1.56 -8.84
C GLN A 258 -2.17 2.04 -10.29
N LEU A 259 -3.36 2.12 -10.89
CA LEU A 259 -3.54 2.65 -12.23
C LEU A 259 -3.16 4.14 -12.31
N VAL A 260 -3.51 4.93 -11.29
CA VAL A 260 -3.09 6.33 -11.22
C VAL A 260 -1.56 6.44 -11.09
N LEU A 261 -0.90 5.59 -10.28
CA LEU A 261 0.57 5.56 -10.22
C LEU A 261 1.20 5.23 -11.58
N VAL A 262 0.60 4.30 -12.33
CA VAL A 262 1.04 3.98 -13.71
C VAL A 262 0.88 5.17 -14.65
N ASP A 263 -0.20 5.94 -14.50
CA ASP A 263 -0.44 7.16 -15.30
C ASP A 263 0.52 8.31 -14.94
N CYS A 264 1.20 8.25 -13.79
CA CYS A 264 2.23 9.22 -13.36
C CYS A 264 3.63 8.91 -13.92
N LEU A 265 3.85 7.71 -14.48
CA LEU A 265 5.12 7.29 -15.08
C LEU A 265 5.16 7.60 -16.57
#